data_ade42833faac5dac6c6d6d73d3aa8d22
#
_entry.id   ade42833faac5dac6c6d6d73d3aa8d22
#
_cell.length_a   1.000
_cell.length_b   1.000
_cell.length_c   1.000
_cell.angle_alpha   90.00
_cell.angle_beta   90.00
_cell.angle_gamma   90.00
#
_symmetry.space_group_name_H-M   'P 1'
#
loop_
_entity.id
_entity.type
_entity.pdbx_description
1 polymer ?
#
loop_
_entity_poly.entity_id
_entity_poly.type
_entity_poly.pdbx_seq_one_letter_code
_entity_poly.pdbx_strand_id
1 'polypeptide(L)'
;MPRTLTPCKYYGRSSPTEYCLDFCRNSQPPDVDKAAFAGAPAPSGLSADERGAYEQLDFFYNHGLGYAQEMGNRPQTLHGLADSPVFLAAWILDHDLRSYKLIAKAFDGQPGGLTRDDVLDNIRLFWLTNTGVSAARLYWEGKLAFFAPKGVSIPVAVSAFPDELYQAPRSWAERAYPKLINYNKLDKGGHFAAWEQPKLFSEEVRAGFRSLR
;
A
#
# COMPACT_ATOMS: atom_id res chain seq x y z
N MET A 1 -11.22 -5.42 -25.96
CA MET A 1 -11.38 -5.79 -24.55
C MET A 1 -10.26 -5.13 -23.76
N PRO A 2 -10.52 -4.21 -22.85
CA PRO A 2 -9.47 -3.59 -22.06
C PRO A 2 -8.93 -4.60 -21.05
N ARG A 3 -7.63 -4.85 -21.08
CA ARG A 3 -6.94 -5.66 -20.07
C ARG A 3 -6.94 -4.88 -18.77
N THR A 4 -7.72 -5.33 -17.82
CA THR A 4 -7.70 -4.81 -16.44
C THR A 4 -6.31 -4.97 -15.86
N LEU A 5 -5.65 -3.84 -15.58
CA LEU A 5 -4.38 -3.82 -14.86
C LEU A 5 -4.66 -4.19 -13.39
N THR A 6 -4.37 -5.43 -13.05
CA THR A 6 -4.44 -5.91 -11.66
C THR A 6 -3.28 -5.30 -10.87
N PRO A 7 -3.48 -4.72 -9.66
CA PRO A 7 -2.43 -4.07 -8.88
C PRO A 7 -1.31 -4.97 -8.37
N CYS A 8 -1.36 -6.25 -8.63
CA CYS A 8 -0.27 -7.20 -8.32
C CYS A 8 0.67 -7.32 -9.52
N LYS A 9 1.34 -6.23 -9.92
CA LYS A 9 2.32 -6.26 -11.01
C LYS A 9 3.73 -5.92 -10.53
N TYR A 10 4.30 -6.81 -9.72
CA TYR A 10 5.73 -7.07 -9.78
C TYR A 10 5.94 -8.48 -10.34
N TYR A 11 5.67 -8.62 -11.66
CA TYR A 11 5.93 -9.85 -12.38
C TYR A 11 7.35 -9.84 -12.95
N GLY A 12 8.22 -10.65 -12.41
CA GLY A 12 9.39 -11.14 -13.13
C GLY A 12 8.93 -12.21 -14.13
N ARG A 13 8.76 -11.89 -15.41
CA ARG A 13 8.54 -12.89 -16.45
C ARG A 13 9.85 -13.57 -16.79
N SER A 14 10.10 -14.77 -16.24
CA SER A 14 10.98 -15.76 -16.89
C SER A 14 11.03 -17.08 -16.13
N SER A 15 9.90 -17.76 -15.87
CA SER A 15 9.85 -19.17 -15.46
C SER A 15 8.41 -19.62 -15.25
N PRO A 16 8.08 -20.93 -15.31
CA PRO A 16 6.71 -21.43 -15.17
C PRO A 16 6.10 -21.30 -13.75
N THR A 17 6.78 -20.67 -12.81
CA THR A 17 6.27 -20.37 -11.47
C THR A 17 6.12 -18.86 -11.30
N GLU A 18 4.89 -18.38 -11.41
CA GLU A 18 4.52 -17.02 -11.02
C GLU A 18 4.28 -16.99 -9.50
N TYR A 19 4.74 -15.93 -8.80
CA TYR A 19 4.49 -15.70 -7.39
C TYR A 19 4.23 -14.21 -7.13
N CYS A 20 3.50 -13.94 -6.06
CA CYS A 20 3.12 -12.59 -5.66
C CYS A 20 3.67 -12.31 -4.26
N LEU A 21 4.25 -11.12 -4.08
CA LEU A 21 4.49 -10.53 -2.78
C LEU A 21 3.36 -9.55 -2.52
N ASP A 22 2.59 -9.78 -1.47
CA ASP A 22 1.53 -8.87 -1.04
C ASP A 22 1.91 -8.15 0.25
N PHE A 23 1.72 -6.84 0.24
CA PHE A 23 1.85 -5.98 1.40
C PHE A 23 0.47 -5.76 2.06
N CYS A 24 -0.30 -6.83 2.20
CA CYS A 24 -1.54 -6.91 2.98
C CYS A 24 -2.77 -6.17 2.43
N ARG A 25 -2.74 -5.64 1.22
CA ARG A 25 -3.81 -4.77 0.73
C ARG A 25 -5.11 -5.45 0.32
N ASN A 26 -5.16 -6.78 0.19
CA ASN A 26 -6.31 -7.48 -0.39
C ASN A 26 -6.72 -8.71 0.42
N SER A 27 -6.45 -8.71 1.71
CA SER A 27 -6.66 -9.90 2.56
C SER A 27 -7.89 -9.82 3.45
N GLN A 28 -8.51 -8.63 3.62
CA GLN A 28 -9.66 -8.50 4.50
C GLN A 28 -10.91 -9.18 3.93
N PRO A 29 -11.75 -9.77 4.78
CA PRO A 29 -13.03 -10.31 4.36
C PRO A 29 -13.96 -9.23 3.79
N PRO A 30 -14.80 -9.56 2.77
CA PRO A 30 -15.69 -8.58 2.13
C PRO A 30 -16.71 -7.92 3.05
N ASP A 31 -17.16 -8.60 4.09
CA ASP A 31 -18.06 -8.07 5.11
C ASP A 31 -17.37 -7.07 6.03
N VAL A 32 -16.13 -7.35 6.42
CA VAL A 32 -15.25 -6.45 7.17
C VAL A 32 -14.94 -5.19 6.37
N ASP A 33 -14.57 -5.37 5.10
CA ASP A 33 -14.27 -4.27 4.19
C ASP A 33 -15.47 -3.32 4.00
N LYS A 34 -16.65 -3.88 3.74
CA LYS A 34 -17.89 -3.10 3.59
C LYS A 34 -18.27 -2.36 4.86
N ALA A 35 -18.12 -3.00 6.03
CA ALA A 35 -18.43 -2.36 7.30
C ALA A 35 -17.49 -1.18 7.57
N ALA A 36 -16.18 -1.37 7.40
CA ALA A 36 -15.20 -0.31 7.57
C ALA A 36 -15.42 0.84 6.57
N PHE A 37 -15.68 0.55 5.30
CA PHE A 37 -15.96 1.56 4.29
C PHE A 37 -17.24 2.37 4.59
N ALA A 38 -18.22 1.76 5.22
CA ALA A 38 -19.48 2.40 5.62
C ALA A 38 -19.41 3.14 6.97
N GLY A 39 -18.26 3.11 7.67
CA GLY A 39 -18.13 3.64 9.04
C GLY A 39 -19.05 2.92 10.03
N ALA A 40 -19.40 1.65 9.79
CA ALA A 40 -20.27 0.85 10.63
C ALA A 40 -19.49 0.26 11.82
N PRO A 41 -20.15 -0.24 12.87
CA PRO A 41 -19.46 -0.97 13.93
C PRO A 41 -18.77 -2.24 13.42
N ALA A 42 -17.67 -2.62 14.07
CA ALA A 42 -16.93 -3.84 13.75
C ALA A 42 -17.88 -5.07 13.78
N PRO A 43 -17.80 -5.97 12.80
CA PRO A 43 -18.52 -7.23 12.82
C PRO A 43 -18.27 -8.02 14.13
N SER A 44 -19.27 -8.77 14.59
CA SER A 44 -19.11 -9.63 15.76
C SER A 44 -18.17 -10.81 15.48
N GLY A 45 -17.49 -11.31 16.52
CA GLY A 45 -16.66 -12.50 16.41
C GLY A 45 -15.23 -12.26 15.92
N LEU A 46 -14.82 -11.02 15.71
CA LEU A 46 -13.42 -10.70 15.38
C LEU A 46 -12.51 -10.98 16.59
N SER A 47 -11.36 -11.61 16.32
CA SER A 47 -10.26 -11.72 17.29
C SER A 47 -9.67 -10.34 17.61
N ALA A 48 -8.80 -10.25 18.60
CA ALA A 48 -8.14 -8.99 18.97
C ALA A 48 -7.32 -8.41 17.80
N ASP A 49 -6.56 -9.24 17.09
CA ASP A 49 -5.78 -8.83 15.92
C ASP A 49 -6.69 -8.36 14.76
N GLU A 50 -7.79 -9.06 14.51
CA GLU A 50 -8.76 -8.69 13.48
C GLU A 50 -9.50 -7.40 13.82
N ARG A 51 -9.80 -7.18 15.09
CA ARG A 51 -10.40 -5.92 15.57
C ARG A 51 -9.45 -4.74 15.39
N GLY A 52 -8.17 -4.91 15.76
CA GLY A 52 -7.15 -3.88 15.53
C GLY A 52 -6.97 -3.55 14.05
N ALA A 53 -6.99 -4.56 13.18
CA ALA A 53 -6.94 -4.34 11.73
C ALA A 53 -8.20 -3.65 11.20
N TYR A 54 -9.37 -3.99 11.75
CA TYR A 54 -10.63 -3.30 11.44
C TYR A 54 -10.58 -1.81 11.78
N GLU A 55 -10.12 -1.47 12.99
CA GLU A 55 -10.00 -0.08 13.44
C GLU A 55 -9.05 0.73 12.55
N GLN A 56 -7.95 0.11 12.08
CA GLN A 56 -7.05 0.73 11.12
C GLN A 56 -7.71 0.96 9.75
N LEU A 57 -8.48 -0.01 9.25
CA LEU A 57 -9.22 0.11 8.00
C LEU A 57 -10.32 1.17 8.09
N ASP A 58 -11.09 1.18 9.17
CA ASP A 58 -12.12 2.17 9.42
C ASP A 58 -11.52 3.59 9.44
N PHE A 59 -10.43 3.78 10.18
CA PHE A 59 -9.70 5.04 10.19
C PHE A 59 -9.23 5.44 8.77
N PHE A 60 -8.63 4.51 8.03
CA PHE A 60 -8.14 4.78 6.69
C PHE A 60 -9.26 5.17 5.73
N TYR A 61 -10.39 4.45 5.74
CA TYR A 61 -11.52 4.76 4.89
C TYR A 61 -12.16 6.11 5.20
N ASN A 62 -12.25 6.47 6.47
CA ASN A 62 -12.90 7.71 6.89
C ASN A 62 -11.97 8.93 6.86
N HIS A 63 -10.63 8.74 6.95
CA HIS A 63 -9.68 9.85 7.10
C HIS A 63 -8.50 9.83 6.12
N GLY A 64 -8.21 8.69 5.48
CA GLY A 64 -7.03 8.50 4.62
C GLY A 64 -7.30 8.47 3.12
N LEU A 65 -8.56 8.42 2.67
CA LEU A 65 -8.92 8.20 1.26
C LEU A 65 -8.98 9.46 0.38
N GLY A 66 -8.76 10.65 0.93
CA GLY A 66 -8.96 11.91 0.21
C GLY A 66 -8.24 11.96 -1.14
N TYR A 67 -6.96 11.61 -1.17
CA TYR A 67 -6.16 11.57 -2.39
C TYR A 67 -6.73 10.61 -3.47
N ALA A 68 -7.19 9.46 -3.03
CA ALA A 68 -7.71 8.43 -3.93
C ALA A 68 -9.10 8.79 -4.48
N GLN A 69 -9.92 9.45 -3.68
CA GLN A 69 -11.22 9.99 -4.09
C GLN A 69 -11.04 11.11 -5.10
N GLU A 70 -10.10 12.02 -4.87
CA GLU A 70 -9.77 13.08 -5.80
C GLU A 70 -9.28 12.50 -7.15
N MET A 71 -8.29 11.61 -7.11
CA MET A 71 -7.76 10.95 -8.30
C MET A 71 -8.80 10.08 -9.03
N GLY A 72 -9.68 9.40 -8.30
CA GLY A 72 -10.67 8.47 -8.86
C GLY A 72 -11.94 9.13 -9.38
N ASN A 73 -12.35 10.27 -8.79
CA ASN A 73 -13.65 10.89 -9.06
C ASN A 73 -13.55 12.28 -9.65
N ARG A 74 -12.54 13.07 -9.29
CA ARG A 74 -12.39 14.46 -9.70
C ARG A 74 -10.95 14.82 -10.11
N PRO A 75 -10.37 14.15 -11.11
CA PRO A 75 -8.99 14.34 -11.49
C PRO A 75 -8.70 15.69 -12.18
N GLN A 76 -9.72 16.52 -12.43
CA GLN A 76 -9.57 17.79 -13.15
C GLN A 76 -8.65 18.79 -12.44
N THR A 77 -8.62 18.78 -11.11
CA THR A 77 -7.79 19.69 -10.32
C THR A 77 -6.33 19.26 -10.27
N LEU A 78 -6.04 18.02 -10.63
CA LEU A 78 -4.70 17.42 -10.53
C LEU A 78 -3.69 17.94 -11.58
N HIS A 79 -4.13 18.74 -12.57
CA HIS A 79 -3.19 19.39 -13.49
C HIS A 79 -2.21 20.31 -12.76
N GLY A 80 -2.54 20.81 -11.57
CA GLY A 80 -1.62 21.53 -10.70
C GLY A 80 -0.35 20.74 -10.35
N LEU A 81 -0.38 19.40 -10.40
CA LEU A 81 0.79 18.55 -10.24
C LEU A 81 1.82 18.71 -11.36
N ALA A 82 1.40 19.17 -12.54
CA ALA A 82 2.28 19.47 -13.65
C ALA A 82 2.66 20.95 -13.74
N ASP A 83 1.93 21.82 -13.04
CA ASP A 83 2.08 23.27 -13.11
C ASP A 83 2.98 23.85 -12.02
N SER A 84 3.04 23.19 -10.86
CA SER A 84 3.73 23.72 -9.69
C SER A 84 4.52 22.62 -8.96
N PRO A 85 5.84 22.76 -8.83
CA PRO A 85 6.65 21.83 -8.04
C PRO A 85 6.27 21.86 -6.55
N VAL A 86 5.77 22.99 -6.05
CA VAL A 86 5.30 23.11 -4.67
C VAL A 86 3.97 22.36 -4.47
N PHE A 87 3.05 22.46 -5.45
CA PHE A 87 1.82 21.68 -5.42
C PHE A 87 2.09 20.18 -5.48
N LEU A 88 2.98 19.75 -6.37
CA LEU A 88 3.42 18.37 -6.47
C LEU A 88 4.06 17.87 -5.16
N ALA A 89 4.94 18.66 -4.56
CA ALA A 89 5.57 18.33 -3.29
C ALA A 89 4.52 18.19 -2.18
N ALA A 90 3.64 19.15 -2.03
CA ALA A 90 2.56 19.09 -1.03
C ALA A 90 1.69 17.85 -1.21
N TRP A 91 1.35 17.50 -2.44
CA TRP A 91 0.55 16.31 -2.75
C TRP A 91 1.27 15.00 -2.38
N ILE A 92 2.54 14.85 -2.74
CA ILE A 92 3.31 13.64 -2.47
C ILE A 92 3.59 13.47 -0.96
N LEU A 93 3.81 14.58 -0.25
CA LEU A 93 4.16 14.56 1.18
C LEU A 93 2.94 14.35 2.09
N ASP A 94 1.73 14.64 1.62
CA ASP A 94 0.49 14.48 2.38
C ASP A 94 -0.12 13.09 2.14
N HIS A 95 0.58 12.05 2.62
CA HIS A 95 0.12 10.67 2.45
C HIS A 95 -0.68 10.17 3.67
N ASP A 96 -0.03 10.07 4.82
CA ASP A 96 -0.63 9.66 6.09
C ASP A 96 0.20 10.18 7.28
N LEU A 97 -0.38 10.15 8.48
CA LEU A 97 0.27 10.71 9.66
C LEU A 97 1.63 10.07 10.01
N ARG A 98 1.81 8.77 9.73
CA ARG A 98 3.06 8.06 10.04
C ARG A 98 4.14 8.40 9.04
N SER A 99 3.80 8.36 7.75
CA SER A 99 4.68 8.83 6.67
C SER A 99 5.06 10.29 6.86
N TYR A 100 4.10 11.14 7.25
CA TYR A 100 4.36 12.54 7.55
C TYR A 100 5.40 12.71 8.68
N LYS A 101 5.26 11.97 9.78
CA LYS A 101 6.24 12.00 10.89
C LYS A 101 7.61 11.49 10.47
N LEU A 102 7.68 10.47 9.61
CA LEU A 102 8.94 9.93 9.09
C LEU A 102 9.63 10.96 8.20
N ILE A 103 8.90 11.62 7.32
CA ILE A 103 9.38 12.68 6.44
C ILE A 103 9.88 13.88 7.28
N ALA A 104 9.11 14.32 8.28
CA ALA A 104 9.53 15.41 9.17
C ALA A 104 10.86 15.09 9.85
N LYS A 105 11.05 13.87 10.37
CA LYS A 105 12.34 13.43 10.94
C LYS A 105 13.49 13.51 9.93
N ALA A 106 13.26 13.13 8.69
CA ALA A 106 14.25 13.20 7.63
C ALA A 106 14.69 14.66 7.38
N PHE A 107 13.76 15.61 7.40
CA PHE A 107 14.06 17.03 7.26
C PHE A 107 14.73 17.65 8.49
N ASP A 108 14.47 17.11 9.68
CA ASP A 108 15.14 17.47 10.94
C ASP A 108 16.53 16.83 11.09
N GLY A 109 16.99 16.06 10.11
CA GLY A 109 18.28 15.36 10.14
C GLY A 109 18.34 14.19 11.11
N GLN A 110 17.17 13.67 11.54
CA GLN A 110 17.10 12.53 12.45
C GLN A 110 17.09 11.21 11.66
N PRO A 111 17.83 10.17 12.11
CA PRO A 111 17.84 8.89 11.43
C PRO A 111 16.48 8.20 11.54
N GLY A 112 15.89 7.84 10.39
CA GLY A 112 14.58 7.18 10.33
C GLY A 112 14.43 6.23 9.14
N GLY A 113 15.53 5.91 8.44
CA GLY A 113 15.50 5.10 7.22
C GLY A 113 15.41 5.93 5.94
N LEU A 114 14.83 7.14 5.98
CA LEU A 114 14.82 8.10 4.88
C LEU A 114 15.72 9.29 5.18
N THR A 115 16.37 9.80 4.16
CA THR A 115 17.07 11.09 4.18
C THR A 115 16.22 12.17 3.53
N ARG A 116 16.56 13.43 3.78
CA ARG A 116 15.97 14.57 3.08
C ARG A 116 16.13 14.46 1.56
N ASP A 117 17.28 13.99 1.11
CA ASP A 117 17.57 13.87 -0.33
C ASP A 117 16.72 12.78 -0.97
N ASP A 118 16.51 11.66 -0.30
CA ASP A 118 15.59 10.59 -0.79
C ASP A 118 14.20 11.16 -1.07
N VAL A 119 13.66 11.94 -0.14
CA VAL A 119 12.33 12.56 -0.29
C VAL A 119 12.32 13.56 -1.46
N LEU A 120 13.34 14.44 -1.53
CA LEU A 120 13.43 15.44 -2.60
C LEU A 120 13.66 14.82 -3.97
N ASP A 121 14.43 13.74 -4.07
CA ASP A 121 14.68 13.04 -5.32
C ASP A 121 13.43 12.34 -5.84
N ASN A 122 12.60 11.80 -4.97
CA ASN A 122 11.30 11.28 -5.37
C ASN A 122 10.41 12.39 -5.99
N ILE A 123 10.31 13.55 -5.35
CA ILE A 123 9.56 14.69 -5.88
C ILE A 123 10.15 15.16 -7.22
N ARG A 124 11.48 15.28 -7.31
CA ARG A 124 12.19 15.66 -8.55
C ARG A 124 11.92 14.69 -9.69
N LEU A 125 11.91 13.38 -9.40
CA LEU A 125 11.61 12.36 -10.40
C LEU A 125 10.23 12.61 -11.03
N PHE A 126 9.19 12.76 -10.21
CA PHE A 126 7.85 13.07 -10.72
C PHE A 126 7.78 14.40 -11.48
N TRP A 127 8.47 15.42 -10.98
CA TRP A 127 8.50 16.74 -11.61
C TRP A 127 9.20 16.74 -12.97
N LEU A 128 10.41 16.21 -13.03
CA LEU A 128 11.24 16.21 -14.25
C LEU A 128 10.67 15.32 -15.35
N THR A 129 9.99 14.23 -14.98
CA THR A 129 9.33 13.33 -15.93
C THR A 129 7.91 13.76 -16.27
N ASN A 130 7.38 14.78 -15.60
CA ASN A 130 6.00 15.25 -15.73
C ASN A 130 4.95 14.10 -15.56
N THR A 131 5.17 13.22 -14.57
CA THR A 131 4.36 12.03 -14.36
C THR A 131 3.35 12.16 -13.21
N GLY A 132 3.28 13.29 -12.52
CA GLY A 132 2.33 13.50 -11.41
C GLY A 132 0.88 13.26 -11.80
N VAL A 133 0.43 13.87 -12.90
CA VAL A 133 -0.95 13.70 -13.40
C VAL A 133 -1.20 12.28 -13.92
N SER A 134 -0.24 11.71 -14.65
CA SER A 134 -0.40 10.35 -15.20
C SER A 134 -0.44 9.27 -14.13
N ALA A 135 0.22 9.47 -12.99
CA ALA A 135 0.13 8.58 -11.84
C ALA A 135 -1.30 8.50 -11.28
N ALA A 136 -2.04 9.61 -11.29
CA ALA A 136 -3.45 9.65 -10.87
C ALA A 136 -4.37 8.81 -11.75
N ARG A 137 -3.99 8.57 -13.00
CA ARG A 137 -4.77 7.77 -13.96
C ARG A 137 -4.99 6.33 -13.47
N LEU A 138 -4.08 5.78 -12.68
CA LEU A 138 -4.25 4.46 -12.05
C LEU A 138 -5.55 4.39 -11.23
N TYR A 139 -5.82 5.43 -10.47
CA TYR A 139 -7.00 5.53 -9.60
C TYR A 139 -8.28 5.77 -10.41
N TRP A 140 -8.21 6.62 -11.43
CA TRP A 140 -9.32 6.86 -12.35
C TRP A 140 -9.75 5.58 -13.09
N GLU A 141 -8.82 4.80 -13.58
CA GLU A 141 -9.07 3.56 -14.28
C GLU A 141 -9.45 2.41 -13.34
N GLY A 142 -8.85 2.35 -12.15
CA GLY A 142 -9.10 1.33 -11.14
C GLY A 142 -10.42 1.46 -10.39
N LYS A 143 -11.08 2.63 -10.45
CA LYS A 143 -12.38 2.92 -9.81
C LYS A 143 -12.49 2.46 -8.36
N LEU A 144 -11.44 2.70 -7.59
CA LEU A 144 -11.40 2.48 -6.13
C LEU A 144 -11.58 1.02 -5.65
N ALA A 145 -11.41 0.04 -6.52
CA ALA A 145 -11.41 -1.37 -6.11
C ALA A 145 -10.07 -1.74 -5.41
N PHE A 146 -9.66 -0.93 -4.41
CA PHE A 146 -8.35 -1.03 -3.77
C PHE A 146 -8.12 -2.37 -3.10
N PHE A 147 -9.01 -2.74 -2.21
CA PHE A 147 -8.83 -3.86 -1.31
C PHE A 147 -9.69 -5.07 -1.67
N ALA A 148 -10.42 -5.01 -2.79
CA ALA A 148 -11.24 -6.13 -3.21
C ALA A 148 -10.39 -7.39 -3.46
N PRO A 149 -10.81 -8.57 -2.99
CA PRO A 149 -10.13 -9.83 -3.25
C PRO A 149 -9.91 -10.04 -4.76
N LYS A 150 -8.69 -10.40 -5.15
CA LYS A 150 -8.30 -10.51 -6.56
C LYS A 150 -8.29 -11.94 -7.10
N GLY A 151 -8.64 -12.94 -6.28
CA GLY A 151 -8.64 -14.35 -6.69
C GLY A 151 -7.24 -14.84 -7.07
N VAL A 152 -6.21 -14.45 -6.33
CA VAL A 152 -4.82 -14.83 -6.60
C VAL A 152 -4.64 -16.33 -6.38
N SER A 153 -4.26 -17.05 -7.42
CA SER A 153 -4.11 -18.52 -7.40
C SER A 153 -2.66 -19.01 -7.43
N ILE A 154 -1.71 -18.10 -7.54
CA ILE A 154 -0.26 -18.37 -7.46
C ILE A 154 0.22 -18.38 -6.00
N PRO A 155 1.42 -18.92 -5.69
CA PRO A 155 2.00 -18.82 -4.36
C PRO A 155 2.15 -17.37 -3.89
N VAL A 156 1.76 -17.09 -2.63
CA VAL A 156 1.78 -15.74 -2.04
C VAL A 156 2.59 -15.75 -0.76
N ALA A 157 3.47 -14.76 -0.61
CA ALA A 157 4.12 -14.42 0.64
C ALA A 157 3.55 -13.09 1.15
N VAL A 158 3.24 -13.00 2.43
CA VAL A 158 2.71 -11.79 3.09
C VAL A 158 3.67 -11.34 4.17
N SER A 159 4.07 -10.07 4.10
CA SER A 159 4.84 -9.38 5.13
C SER A 159 4.02 -8.20 5.67
N ALA A 160 3.52 -8.33 6.89
CA ALA A 160 2.65 -7.35 7.54
C ALA A 160 3.49 -6.35 8.34
N PHE A 161 3.70 -5.15 7.77
CA PHE A 161 4.42 -4.06 8.42
C PHE A 161 3.53 -3.29 9.40
N PRO A 162 4.06 -2.84 10.57
CA PRO A 162 3.24 -2.24 11.61
C PRO A 162 2.66 -0.88 11.25
N ASP A 163 3.37 -0.13 10.40
CA ASP A 163 2.98 1.23 9.99
C ASP A 163 2.36 1.28 8.59
N GLU A 164 1.87 0.15 8.08
CA GLU A 164 1.05 0.10 6.86
C GLU A 164 -0.37 0.64 7.15
N LEU A 165 -1.16 0.89 6.12
CA LEU A 165 -2.54 1.38 6.21
C LEU A 165 -3.40 0.53 7.15
N TYR A 166 -3.22 -0.78 7.11
CA TYR A 166 -3.65 -1.71 8.14
C TYR A 166 -2.72 -2.92 8.18
N GLN A 167 -2.56 -3.49 9.36
CA GLN A 167 -1.74 -4.68 9.56
C GLN A 167 -2.62 -5.93 9.45
N ALA A 168 -2.66 -6.53 8.26
CA ALA A 168 -3.53 -7.68 8.01
C ALA A 168 -3.24 -8.86 8.93
N PRO A 169 -4.23 -9.39 9.66
CA PRO A 169 -4.08 -10.59 10.46
C PRO A 169 -3.78 -11.81 9.58
N ARG A 170 -3.05 -12.77 10.14
CA ARG A 170 -2.75 -14.03 9.46
C ARG A 170 -4.03 -14.76 9.01
N SER A 171 -5.06 -14.76 9.85
CA SER A 171 -6.35 -15.39 9.53
C SER A 171 -7.02 -14.84 8.27
N TRP A 172 -6.85 -13.54 8.00
CA TRP A 172 -7.37 -12.93 6.77
C TRP A 172 -6.51 -13.29 5.57
N ALA A 173 -5.19 -13.27 5.71
CA ALA A 173 -4.27 -13.67 4.64
C ALA A 173 -4.48 -15.14 4.23
N GLU A 174 -4.66 -16.05 5.18
CA GLU A 174 -4.94 -17.47 4.92
C GLU A 174 -6.26 -17.69 4.19
N ARG A 175 -7.28 -16.88 4.49
CA ARG A 175 -8.57 -16.93 3.76
C ARG A 175 -8.49 -16.36 2.35
N ALA A 176 -7.74 -15.29 2.18
CA ALA A 176 -7.62 -14.60 0.90
C ALA A 176 -6.71 -15.31 -0.11
N TYR A 177 -5.69 -16.01 0.38
CA TYR A 177 -4.65 -16.63 -0.42
C TYR A 177 -4.55 -18.14 -0.20
N PRO A 178 -5.23 -18.97 -1.04
CA PRO A 178 -5.21 -20.43 -0.90
C PRO A 178 -3.80 -21.06 -0.94
N LYS A 179 -2.85 -20.35 -1.56
CA LYS A 179 -1.44 -20.75 -1.65
C LYS A 179 -0.54 -19.80 -0.88
N LEU A 180 -0.91 -19.45 0.34
CA LEU A 180 -0.05 -18.69 1.23
C LEU A 180 1.14 -19.54 1.65
N ILE A 181 2.36 -19.17 1.19
CA ILE A 181 3.60 -19.92 1.46
C ILE A 181 4.43 -19.31 2.59
N ASN A 182 4.22 -18.03 2.89
CA ASN A 182 4.89 -17.34 3.99
C ASN A 182 4.00 -16.23 4.54
N TYR A 183 4.02 -16.07 5.85
CA TYR A 183 3.41 -14.94 6.52
C TYR A 183 4.31 -14.50 7.68
N ASN A 184 4.68 -13.23 7.68
CA ASN A 184 5.47 -12.64 8.75
C ASN A 184 4.87 -11.31 9.22
N LYS A 185 4.76 -11.13 10.55
CA LYS A 185 4.33 -9.89 11.18
C LYS A 185 5.58 -9.20 11.71
N LEU A 186 5.85 -8.00 11.20
CA LEU A 186 7.08 -7.27 11.43
C LEU A 186 6.89 -6.20 12.52
N ASP A 187 7.99 -5.76 13.10
CA ASP A 187 8.04 -4.82 14.22
C ASP A 187 8.37 -3.38 13.80
N LYS A 188 8.77 -3.17 12.53
CA LYS A 188 9.13 -1.85 11.98
C LYS A 188 8.92 -1.78 10.49
N GLY A 189 8.73 -0.55 9.97
CA GLY A 189 8.46 -0.25 8.58
C GLY A 189 6.98 0.02 8.32
N GLY A 190 6.70 0.77 7.27
CA GLY A 190 5.37 1.23 6.92
C GLY A 190 5.04 1.03 5.45
N HIS A 191 4.24 1.94 4.93
CA HIS A 191 3.73 1.90 3.57
C HIS A 191 4.83 1.86 2.50
N PHE A 192 5.93 2.52 2.75
CA PHE A 192 7.09 2.55 1.87
C PHE A 192 8.24 1.67 2.38
N ALA A 193 7.92 0.49 2.90
CA ALA A 193 8.85 -0.42 3.57
C ALA A 193 10.14 -0.71 2.78
N ALA A 194 10.06 -0.81 1.44
CA ALA A 194 11.22 -1.00 0.59
C ALA A 194 12.22 0.18 0.68
N TRP A 195 11.71 1.36 0.92
CA TRP A 195 12.48 2.59 1.03
C TRP A 195 12.91 2.88 2.48
N GLU A 196 11.97 2.68 3.41
CA GLU A 196 12.21 2.92 4.84
C GLU A 196 13.15 1.90 5.49
N GLN A 197 13.02 0.62 5.09
CA GLN A 197 13.71 -0.54 5.67
C GLN A 197 14.26 -1.47 4.59
N PRO A 198 15.14 -1.00 3.67
CA PRO A 198 15.55 -1.76 2.48
C PRO A 198 16.19 -3.11 2.80
N LYS A 199 16.95 -3.20 3.89
CA LYS A 199 17.55 -4.46 4.35
C LYS A 199 16.49 -5.46 4.77
N LEU A 200 15.61 -5.06 5.71
CA LEU A 200 14.52 -5.90 6.21
C LEU A 200 13.60 -6.34 5.06
N PHE A 201 13.21 -5.40 4.18
CA PHE A 201 12.41 -5.68 3.01
C PHE A 201 13.06 -6.75 2.10
N SER A 202 14.36 -6.61 1.80
CA SER A 202 15.07 -7.58 0.95
C SER A 202 15.22 -8.96 1.62
N GLU A 203 15.34 -9.00 2.93
CA GLU A 203 15.36 -10.25 3.72
C GLU A 203 14.00 -10.94 3.67
N GLU A 204 12.90 -10.21 3.82
CA GLU A 204 11.52 -10.72 3.69
C GLU A 204 11.26 -11.28 2.29
N VAL A 205 11.65 -10.57 1.23
CA VAL A 205 11.55 -11.07 -0.14
C VAL A 205 12.29 -12.41 -0.30
N ARG A 206 13.52 -12.50 0.21
CA ARG A 206 14.30 -13.75 0.13
C ARG A 206 13.69 -14.88 0.96
N ALA A 207 13.16 -14.57 2.14
CA ALA A 207 12.51 -15.54 3.01
C ALA A 207 11.20 -16.05 2.36
N GLY A 208 10.35 -15.15 1.87
CA GLY A 208 9.08 -15.48 1.25
C GLY A 208 9.20 -16.42 0.05
N PHE A 209 10.26 -16.26 -0.75
CA PHE A 209 10.46 -17.07 -1.95
C PHE A 209 11.48 -18.20 -1.79
N ARG A 210 11.92 -18.49 -0.57
CA ARG A 210 12.93 -19.54 -0.34
C ARG A 210 12.46 -20.92 -0.79
N SER A 211 11.19 -21.25 -0.60
CA SER A 211 10.60 -22.53 -0.95
C SER A 211 10.40 -22.75 -2.47
N LEU A 212 10.61 -21.70 -3.27
CA LEU A 212 10.40 -21.72 -4.71
C LEU A 212 11.71 -21.75 -5.53
N ARG A 213 12.84 -21.92 -4.83
CA ARG A 213 14.17 -22.01 -5.44
C ARG A 213 14.63 -23.46 -5.58
#